data_aca0eabbd8b19e85f4bce466d6c4ac11
#
_entry.id   aca0eabbd8b19e85f4bce466d6c4ac11
#
_cell.length_a   1.000
_cell.length_b   1.000
_cell.length_c   1.000
_cell.angle_alpha   90.00
_cell.angle_beta   90.00
_cell.angle_gamma   90.00
#
_symmetry.space_group_name_H-M   'P 1'
#
loop_
_entity.id
_entity.type
_entity.pdbx_description
1 polymer ?
#
loop_
_entity_poly.entity_id
_entity_poly.type
_entity_poly.pdbx_seq_one_letter_code
_entity_poly.pdbx_strand_id
1 'polypeptide(L)'
;MQNIQDLVAKTTKELILDEPFYGLFLIGINKQYSDKIPTAGVSKHGIGMQLTINPEFYINLSLPHRVGLIKHELLHIAFGHLLMRDLYSDFKLFNIAADLEINQYIDSDKLPEGGLLLSSFPELNLPTKAGTKVYYNLLEQAQEDGTSPSLDNLMDSMNGETEYDHSTWADFDDLSEPDKKLMQKQVEHQLKDAAETTIKKQGHIPGECKELIDRLFHVEPAKFDWKQYLRRFVGNSSIVYTRKLRRKYNKRYAENPGLKIKFKNHILVGIDTSGSVNTDELKEFYNELHHMSKTGHKITVAQCDTSLNSVKEFNPKQAWEINGRGGTSFQPVIDHFNEKKGTYTALIYLTDGEAYPPHNCPSNTLWVLSSISDMNDDLPGKVIKLN
;
A
#
# COMPACT_ATOMS: atom_id res chain seq x y z
N MET A 1 36.57 22.67 5.50
CA MET A 1 35.33 22.13 6.09
C MET A 1 34.60 21.31 5.04
N GLN A 2 34.32 20.06 5.25
CA GLN A 2 33.47 19.29 4.33
C GLN A 2 32.06 19.90 4.38
N ASN A 3 31.50 20.20 3.20
CA ASN A 3 30.14 20.74 3.12
C ASN A 3 29.16 19.61 3.49
N ILE A 4 28.20 19.86 4.37
CA ILE A 4 27.17 18.89 4.76
C ILE A 4 26.43 18.32 3.54
N GLN A 5 26.18 19.15 2.53
CA GLN A 5 25.53 18.75 1.30
C GLN A 5 26.35 17.69 0.53
N ASP A 6 27.67 17.81 0.52
CA ASP A 6 28.57 16.82 -0.11
C ASP A 6 28.55 15.50 0.64
N LEU A 7 28.46 15.54 1.98
CA LEU A 7 28.35 14.34 2.80
C LEU A 7 27.03 13.61 2.60
N VAL A 8 25.92 14.35 2.57
CA VAL A 8 24.59 13.79 2.29
C VAL A 8 24.52 13.24 0.85
N ALA A 9 25.15 13.91 -0.13
CA ALA A 9 25.24 13.40 -1.49
C ALA A 9 26.06 12.10 -1.57
N LYS A 10 27.17 11.98 -0.80
CA LYS A 10 27.94 10.73 -0.71
C LYS A 10 27.11 9.59 -0.09
N THR A 11 26.41 9.87 1.00
CA THR A 11 25.52 8.87 1.66
C THR A 11 24.40 8.45 0.71
N THR A 12 23.78 9.41 0.00
CA THR A 12 22.74 9.11 -1.01
C THR A 12 23.29 8.22 -2.11
N LYS A 13 24.51 8.51 -2.58
CA LYS A 13 25.18 7.69 -3.61
C LYS A 13 25.41 6.26 -3.11
N GLU A 14 25.88 6.10 -1.88
CA GLU A 14 26.11 4.79 -1.27
C GLU A 14 24.81 4.00 -1.17
N LEU A 15 23.74 4.62 -0.66
CA LEU A 15 22.41 4.01 -0.62
C LEU A 15 21.91 3.59 -2.01
N ILE A 16 22.15 4.40 -3.06
CA ILE A 16 21.75 4.04 -4.43
C ILE A 16 22.52 2.83 -4.95
N LEU A 17 23.77 2.67 -4.55
CA LEU A 17 24.62 1.57 -4.99
C LEU A 17 24.30 0.27 -4.26
N ASP A 18 24.16 0.32 -2.94
CA ASP A 18 23.98 -0.85 -2.09
C ASP A 18 22.49 -1.23 -1.97
N GLU A 19 21.64 -0.26 -1.69
CA GLU A 19 20.22 -0.42 -1.44
C GLU A 19 19.41 0.59 -2.27
N PRO A 20 19.29 0.42 -3.60
CA PRO A 20 18.73 1.41 -4.52
C PRO A 20 17.32 1.87 -4.18
N PHE A 21 16.50 1.02 -3.58
CA PHE A 21 15.16 1.37 -3.12
C PHE A 21 15.20 2.56 -2.15
N TYR A 22 16.02 2.47 -1.10
CA TYR A 22 16.14 3.54 -0.10
C TYR A 22 16.79 4.80 -0.68
N GLY A 23 17.80 4.63 -1.54
CA GLY A 23 18.44 5.77 -2.21
C GLY A 23 17.50 6.53 -3.12
N LEU A 24 16.64 5.83 -3.88
CA LEU A 24 15.63 6.45 -4.74
C LEU A 24 14.51 7.08 -3.93
N PHE A 25 14.09 6.46 -2.84
CA PHE A 25 13.11 7.05 -1.92
C PHE A 25 13.64 8.32 -1.28
N LEU A 26 14.89 8.32 -0.81
CA LEU A 26 15.56 9.52 -0.25
C LEU A 26 15.60 10.70 -1.24
N ILE A 27 15.78 10.45 -2.54
CA ILE A 27 15.77 11.52 -3.55
C ILE A 27 14.43 12.26 -3.55
N GLY A 28 13.33 11.57 -3.35
CA GLY A 28 11.97 12.14 -3.31
C GLY A 28 11.64 12.92 -2.03
N ILE A 29 12.48 12.83 -0.98
CA ILE A 29 12.25 13.51 0.30
C ILE A 29 13.01 14.85 0.34
N ASN A 30 12.33 15.91 0.78
CA ASN A 30 12.97 17.21 1.03
C ASN A 30 14.00 17.10 2.16
N LYS A 31 15.09 17.86 2.07
CA LYS A 31 16.18 17.87 3.06
C LYS A 31 16.37 19.25 3.61
N GLN A 32 16.44 19.36 4.93
CA GLN A 32 16.76 20.58 5.65
C GLN A 32 17.94 20.34 6.60
N TYR A 33 18.71 21.38 6.86
CA TYR A 33 19.82 21.35 7.80
C TYR A 33 19.55 22.32 8.94
N SER A 34 19.59 21.85 10.19
CA SER A 34 19.26 22.65 11.36
C SER A 34 20.02 22.13 12.58
N ASP A 35 20.51 23.06 13.39
CA ASP A 35 21.13 22.82 14.69
C ASP A 35 20.12 22.78 15.84
N LYS A 36 18.82 22.95 15.52
CA LYS A 36 17.74 22.96 16.51
C LYS A 36 17.33 21.56 16.97
N ILE A 37 17.75 20.53 16.26
CA ILE A 37 17.52 19.15 16.62
C ILE A 37 18.84 18.47 16.98
N PRO A 38 18.87 17.49 17.91
CA PRO A 38 20.13 16.88 18.35
C PRO A 38 20.79 16.05 17.24
N THR A 39 20.03 15.30 16.46
CA THR A 39 20.56 14.30 15.49
C THR A 39 20.00 14.51 14.08
N ALA A 40 19.03 13.73 13.70
CA ALA A 40 18.20 13.86 12.51
C ALA A 40 16.76 13.55 12.90
N GLY A 41 15.82 13.93 12.04
CA GLY A 41 14.41 13.62 12.29
C GLY A 41 13.55 13.98 11.10
N VAL A 42 12.38 13.35 11.02
CA VAL A 42 11.40 13.66 9.99
C VAL A 42 10.38 14.64 10.53
N SER A 43 10.04 15.64 9.72
CA SER A 43 9.04 16.63 10.01
C SER A 43 8.09 16.85 8.83
N LYS A 44 7.04 17.62 9.05
CA LYS A 44 6.08 18.00 8.02
C LYS A 44 6.62 19.12 7.14
N HIS A 45 6.40 19.04 5.84
CA HIS A 45 6.66 20.14 4.89
C HIS A 45 5.52 20.26 3.88
N GLY A 46 4.61 21.19 4.09
CA GLY A 46 3.38 21.28 3.31
C GLY A 46 2.53 20.01 3.45
N ILE A 47 2.24 19.35 2.34
CA ILE A 47 1.57 18.04 2.28
C ILE A 47 2.55 16.86 2.21
N GLY A 48 3.87 17.13 2.26
CA GLY A 48 4.93 16.12 2.15
C GLY A 48 5.74 15.99 3.43
N MET A 49 6.74 15.11 3.36
CA MET A 49 7.70 14.86 4.42
C MET A 49 9.03 15.54 4.15
N GLN A 50 9.74 15.93 5.21
CA GLN A 50 11.04 16.55 5.16
C GLN A 50 11.97 15.88 6.16
N LEU A 51 13.16 15.54 5.70
CA LEU A 51 14.25 15.06 6.54
C LEU A 51 15.08 16.24 7.01
N THR A 52 15.10 16.51 8.30
CA THR A 52 15.96 17.52 8.94
C THR A 52 17.17 16.83 9.52
N ILE A 53 18.35 17.37 9.29
CA ILE A 53 19.64 16.78 9.72
C ILE A 53 20.42 17.84 10.49
N ASN A 54 20.91 17.50 11.69
CA ASN A 54 21.88 18.32 12.42
C ASN A 54 23.26 18.18 11.76
N PRO A 55 23.83 19.29 11.21
CA PRO A 55 25.11 19.22 10.53
C PRO A 55 26.27 18.78 11.42
N GLU A 56 26.32 19.25 12.67
CA GLU A 56 27.40 18.92 13.60
C GLU A 56 27.42 17.45 13.96
N PHE A 57 26.27 16.91 14.31
CA PHE A 57 26.10 15.47 14.58
C PHE A 57 26.49 14.64 13.34
N TYR A 58 25.93 14.99 12.18
CA TYR A 58 26.10 14.21 10.96
C TYR A 58 27.54 14.18 10.44
N ILE A 59 28.30 15.29 10.58
CA ILE A 59 29.71 15.36 10.15
C ILE A 59 30.58 14.40 10.96
N ASN A 60 30.28 14.21 12.24
CA ASN A 60 31.02 13.34 13.14
C ASN A 60 30.77 11.85 12.94
N LEU A 61 29.67 11.47 12.25
CA LEU A 61 29.37 10.07 11.96
C LEU A 61 30.29 9.48 10.88
N SER A 62 30.57 8.19 10.98
CA SER A 62 31.17 7.41 9.89
C SER A 62 30.20 7.27 8.70
N LEU A 63 30.69 6.92 7.53
CA LEU A 63 29.79 6.69 6.35
C LEU A 63 28.76 5.58 6.62
N PRO A 64 29.10 4.40 7.19
CA PRO A 64 28.12 3.39 7.55
C PRO A 64 27.04 3.92 8.50
N HIS A 65 27.42 4.64 9.56
CA HIS A 65 26.46 5.22 10.51
C HIS A 65 25.58 6.30 9.88
N ARG A 66 26.09 7.08 8.91
CA ARG A 66 25.25 8.03 8.13
C ARG A 66 24.23 7.29 7.29
N VAL A 67 24.61 6.17 6.67
CA VAL A 67 23.71 5.31 5.92
C VAL A 67 22.62 4.75 6.82
N GLY A 68 23.01 4.21 7.99
CA GLY A 68 22.08 3.67 8.98
C GLY A 68 21.11 4.72 9.50
N LEU A 69 21.60 5.91 9.87
CA LEU A 69 20.76 7.03 10.33
C LEU A 69 19.71 7.44 9.27
N ILE A 70 20.17 7.66 8.04
CA ILE A 70 19.23 8.04 6.95
C ILE A 70 18.22 6.92 6.69
N LYS A 71 18.64 5.66 6.70
CA LYS A 71 17.75 4.52 6.50
C LYS A 71 16.71 4.43 7.63
N HIS A 72 17.10 4.68 8.89
CA HIS A 72 16.23 4.75 10.05
C HIS A 72 15.10 5.78 9.84
N GLU A 73 15.44 7.01 9.50
CA GLU A 73 14.47 8.07 9.25
C GLU A 73 13.52 7.73 8.08
N LEU A 74 14.06 7.15 7.00
CA LEU A 74 13.25 6.72 5.86
C LEU A 74 12.28 5.59 6.22
N LEU A 75 12.68 4.69 7.13
CA LEU A 75 11.82 3.61 7.60
C LEU A 75 10.66 4.15 8.44
N HIS A 76 10.88 5.17 9.29
CA HIS A 76 9.78 5.83 10.00
C HIS A 76 8.73 6.39 9.04
N ILE A 77 9.16 7.02 7.92
CA ILE A 77 8.25 7.48 6.89
C ILE A 77 7.52 6.30 6.22
N ALA A 78 8.28 5.28 5.83
CA ALA A 78 7.78 4.14 5.09
C ALA A 78 6.75 3.31 5.88
N PHE A 79 6.94 3.18 7.20
CA PHE A 79 6.03 2.47 8.09
C PHE A 79 4.88 3.36 8.58
N GLY A 80 4.92 4.66 8.28
CA GLY A 80 3.85 5.61 8.62
C GLY A 80 3.79 5.98 10.10
N HIS A 81 4.87 5.80 10.87
CA HIS A 81 4.91 6.06 12.30
C HIS A 81 4.49 7.48 12.67
N LEU A 82 4.87 8.46 11.84
CA LEU A 82 4.52 9.86 12.02
C LEU A 82 3.01 10.13 12.02
N LEU A 83 2.23 9.28 11.32
CA LEU A 83 0.78 9.40 11.19
C LEU A 83 0.01 8.50 12.16
N MET A 84 0.72 7.71 12.98
CA MET A 84 0.14 6.77 13.94
C MET A 84 0.23 7.25 15.39
N ARG A 85 0.90 8.36 15.64
CA ARG A 85 1.20 8.85 17.00
C ARG A 85 -0.04 8.98 17.87
N ASP A 86 -1.12 9.51 17.33
CA ASP A 86 -2.39 9.74 18.03
C ASP A 86 -3.19 8.46 18.35
N LEU A 87 -2.72 7.31 17.84
CA LEU A 87 -3.32 6.00 18.16
C LEU A 87 -2.80 5.41 19.48
N TYR A 88 -1.78 6.02 20.09
CA TYR A 88 -1.09 5.50 21.26
C TYR A 88 -1.11 6.52 22.41
N SER A 89 -1.38 6.05 23.63
CA SER A 89 -1.51 6.90 24.81
C SER A 89 -0.17 7.36 25.37
N ASP A 90 0.86 6.52 25.31
CA ASP A 90 2.23 6.84 25.73
C ASP A 90 3.14 7.00 24.53
N PHE A 91 3.49 8.26 24.25
CA PHE A 91 4.35 8.59 23.11
C PHE A 91 5.80 8.07 23.26
N LYS A 92 6.33 7.98 24.48
CA LYS A 92 7.67 7.46 24.71
C LYS A 92 7.74 5.96 24.43
N LEU A 93 6.77 5.21 24.93
CA LEU A 93 6.64 3.79 24.61
C LEU A 93 6.44 3.56 23.11
N PHE A 94 5.63 4.42 22.47
CA PHE A 94 5.43 4.33 21.04
C PHE A 94 6.74 4.54 20.25
N ASN A 95 7.57 5.52 20.62
CA ASN A 95 8.87 5.75 20.00
C ASN A 95 9.78 4.52 20.12
N ILE A 96 9.89 3.97 21.34
CA ILE A 96 10.67 2.74 21.59
C ILE A 96 10.14 1.59 20.71
N ALA A 97 8.84 1.39 20.66
CA ALA A 97 8.21 0.34 19.86
C ALA A 97 8.44 0.52 18.35
N ALA A 98 8.39 1.76 17.87
CA ALA A 98 8.65 2.12 16.49
C ALA A 98 10.11 1.85 16.11
N ASP A 99 11.05 2.24 16.96
CA ASP A 99 12.49 1.98 16.77
C ASP A 99 12.79 0.49 16.77
N LEU A 100 12.22 -0.27 17.70
CA LEU A 100 12.36 -1.73 17.73
C LEU A 100 11.86 -2.40 16.46
N GLU A 101 10.83 -1.86 15.82
CA GLU A 101 10.35 -2.38 14.55
C GLU A 101 11.34 -2.11 13.42
N ILE A 102 11.79 -0.87 13.25
CA ILE A 102 12.55 -0.48 12.07
C ILE A 102 14.03 -0.84 12.15
N ASN A 103 14.65 -0.83 13.35
CA ASN A 103 16.06 -1.11 13.50
C ASN A 103 16.43 -2.55 13.12
N GLN A 104 15.46 -3.46 13.08
CA GLN A 104 15.65 -4.83 12.59
C GLN A 104 15.91 -4.91 11.07
N TYR A 105 15.66 -3.82 10.32
CA TYR A 105 15.94 -3.72 8.89
C TYR A 105 17.25 -2.99 8.58
N ILE A 106 18.01 -2.63 9.62
CA ILE A 106 19.30 -1.94 9.52
C ILE A 106 20.38 -2.87 10.07
N ASP A 107 21.46 -3.05 9.33
CA ASP A 107 22.60 -3.83 9.82
C ASP A 107 23.14 -3.20 11.11
N SER A 108 23.42 -4.01 12.11
CA SER A 108 23.81 -3.54 13.45
C SER A 108 25.09 -2.70 13.45
N ASP A 109 26.00 -2.90 12.50
CA ASP A 109 27.22 -2.13 12.31
C ASP A 109 26.99 -0.77 11.63
N LYS A 110 25.80 -0.54 11.07
CA LYS A 110 25.38 0.72 10.48
C LYS A 110 24.54 1.57 11.43
N LEU A 111 23.98 1.00 12.48
CA LEU A 111 23.26 1.78 13.49
C LEU A 111 24.24 2.66 14.28
N PRO A 112 23.96 3.97 14.47
CA PRO A 112 24.70 4.79 15.41
C PRO A 112 24.66 4.21 16.84
N GLU A 113 25.66 4.59 17.65
CA GLU A 113 25.68 4.18 19.07
C GLU A 113 24.38 4.63 19.75
N GLY A 114 23.81 3.72 20.55
CA GLY A 114 22.56 3.97 21.23
C GLY A 114 21.30 3.49 20.51
N GLY A 115 21.37 3.04 19.25
CA GLY A 115 20.23 2.50 18.51
C GLY A 115 19.57 1.32 19.24
N LEU A 116 18.25 1.39 19.43
CA LEU A 116 17.48 0.36 20.15
C LEU A 116 17.35 -0.91 19.32
N LEU A 117 17.67 -2.05 19.94
CA LEU A 117 17.53 -3.38 19.35
C LEU A 117 16.64 -4.26 20.25
N LEU A 118 16.12 -5.37 19.71
CA LEU A 118 15.37 -6.33 20.52
C LEU A 118 16.22 -6.88 21.69
N SER A 119 17.52 -7.00 21.48
CA SER A 119 18.50 -7.40 22.51
C SER A 119 18.69 -6.37 23.62
N SER A 120 18.21 -5.15 23.46
CA SER A 120 18.23 -4.12 24.52
C SER A 120 17.27 -4.46 25.67
N PHE A 121 16.30 -5.35 25.43
CA PHE A 121 15.31 -5.81 26.40
C PHE A 121 15.32 -7.34 26.50
N PRO A 122 16.40 -7.96 26.98
CA PRO A 122 16.56 -9.41 26.95
C PRO A 122 15.52 -10.14 27.81
N GLU A 123 15.00 -9.48 28.84
CA GLU A 123 13.99 -10.01 29.76
C GLU A 123 12.61 -10.17 29.09
N LEU A 124 12.31 -9.42 28.02
CA LEU A 124 10.99 -9.41 27.39
C LEU A 124 10.83 -10.47 26.30
N ASN A 125 11.93 -11.11 25.86
CA ASN A 125 11.91 -12.09 24.77
C ASN A 125 11.08 -11.63 23.57
N LEU A 126 11.30 -10.39 23.13
CA LEU A 126 10.52 -9.75 22.07
C LEU A 126 10.57 -10.54 20.75
N PRO A 127 9.43 -10.81 20.11
CA PRO A 127 9.40 -11.54 18.86
C PRO A 127 10.01 -10.71 17.72
N THR A 128 10.69 -11.36 16.77
CA THR A 128 11.26 -10.66 15.61
C THR A 128 10.16 -10.25 14.62
N LYS A 129 10.30 -9.06 14.02
CA LYS A 129 9.42 -8.52 12.94
C LYS A 129 7.92 -8.55 13.27
N ALA A 130 7.58 -8.28 14.51
CA ALA A 130 6.19 -8.39 15.00
C ALA A 130 5.34 -7.12 14.74
N GLY A 131 5.95 -5.99 14.47
CA GLY A 131 5.28 -4.71 14.23
C GLY A 131 5.10 -3.85 15.46
N THR A 132 5.05 -2.53 15.24
CA THR A 132 5.00 -1.49 16.29
C THR A 132 3.91 -1.74 17.33
N LYS A 133 2.70 -2.09 16.91
CA LYS A 133 1.58 -2.34 17.85
C LYS A 133 1.87 -3.50 18.80
N VAL A 134 2.50 -4.56 18.33
CA VAL A 134 2.84 -5.71 19.18
C VAL A 134 3.89 -5.32 20.20
N TYR A 135 4.94 -4.62 19.75
CA TYR A 135 5.99 -4.13 20.66
C TYR A 135 5.43 -3.15 21.68
N TYR A 136 4.59 -2.21 21.25
CA TYR A 136 3.93 -1.26 22.16
C TYR A 136 3.17 -1.99 23.27
N ASN A 137 2.32 -2.95 22.93
CA ASN A 137 1.51 -3.69 23.91
C ASN A 137 2.39 -4.50 24.87
N LEU A 138 3.49 -5.10 24.38
CA LEU A 138 4.43 -5.86 25.24
C LEU A 138 5.20 -4.94 26.18
N LEU A 139 5.61 -3.76 25.71
CA LEU A 139 6.30 -2.77 26.53
C LEU A 139 5.35 -2.14 27.57
N GLU A 140 4.12 -1.83 27.18
CA GLU A 140 3.07 -1.29 28.08
C GLU A 140 2.77 -2.29 29.19
N GLN A 141 2.57 -3.57 28.85
CA GLN A 141 2.37 -4.63 29.85
C GLN A 141 3.58 -4.78 30.77
N ALA A 142 4.80 -4.74 30.22
CA ALA A 142 6.02 -4.86 31.01
C ALA A 142 6.21 -3.68 31.98
N GLN A 143 5.81 -2.48 31.57
CA GLN A 143 5.83 -1.28 32.40
C GLN A 143 4.80 -1.39 33.54
N GLU A 144 3.58 -1.82 33.24
CA GLU A 144 2.53 -2.03 34.25
C GLU A 144 2.91 -3.10 35.28
N ASP A 145 3.51 -4.19 34.83
CA ASP A 145 3.94 -5.33 35.67
C ASP A 145 5.29 -5.09 36.39
N GLY A 146 6.03 -4.03 36.03
CA GLY A 146 7.39 -3.75 36.56
C GLY A 146 8.38 -4.88 36.26
N THR A 147 8.25 -5.54 35.11
CA THR A 147 9.03 -6.74 34.76
C THR A 147 10.28 -6.45 33.93
N SER A 148 10.50 -5.21 33.49
CA SER A 148 11.62 -4.83 32.64
C SER A 148 12.49 -3.71 33.23
N PRO A 149 13.52 -4.04 34.04
CA PRO A 149 14.46 -3.04 34.52
C PRO A 149 15.19 -2.26 33.42
N SER A 150 15.40 -2.90 32.27
CA SER A 150 16.00 -2.24 31.09
C SER A 150 15.09 -1.14 30.54
N LEU A 151 13.79 -1.38 30.49
CA LEU A 151 12.79 -0.41 30.05
C LEU A 151 12.70 0.75 31.05
N ASP A 152 12.64 0.47 32.35
CA ASP A 152 12.57 1.48 33.39
C ASP A 152 13.78 2.42 33.33
N ASN A 153 14.98 1.86 33.24
CA ASN A 153 16.20 2.65 33.09
C ASN A 153 16.21 3.53 31.82
N LEU A 154 15.71 3.01 30.72
CA LEU A 154 15.60 3.77 29.47
C LEU A 154 14.59 4.91 29.62
N MET A 155 13.40 4.63 30.15
CA MET A 155 12.34 5.64 30.37
C MET A 155 12.80 6.76 31.32
N ASP A 156 13.58 6.42 32.36
CA ASP A 156 14.18 7.40 33.26
C ASP A 156 15.24 8.26 32.56
N SER A 157 16.05 7.67 31.69
CA SER A 157 17.04 8.40 30.89
C SER A 157 16.40 9.33 29.87
N MET A 158 15.23 8.97 29.32
CA MET A 158 14.44 9.80 28.38
C MET A 158 13.74 10.99 29.03
N ASN A 159 13.82 11.16 30.37
CA ASN A 159 13.34 12.38 31.06
C ASN A 159 14.31 13.57 30.92
N GLY A 160 15.52 13.34 30.35
CA GLY A 160 16.45 14.38 29.87
C GLY A 160 16.32 14.61 28.34
N GLU A 161 17.04 15.58 27.81
CA GLU A 161 17.21 15.74 26.37
C GLU A 161 17.99 14.53 25.83
N THR A 162 17.33 13.58 25.17
CA THR A 162 17.95 12.35 24.68
C THR A 162 18.07 12.36 23.16
N GLU A 163 19.04 11.58 22.63
CA GLU A 163 19.31 11.38 21.20
C GLU A 163 18.11 10.77 20.44
N TYR A 164 17.10 10.25 21.15
CA TYR A 164 15.87 9.61 20.62
C TYR A 164 14.67 10.55 20.57
N ASP A 165 14.91 11.88 20.39
CA ASP A 165 13.84 12.86 20.42
C ASP A 165 13.13 12.95 19.05
N HIS A 166 11.99 12.26 18.94
CA HIS A 166 11.03 12.45 17.84
C HIS A 166 10.08 13.63 18.11
N SER A 167 10.53 14.69 18.80
CA SER A 167 9.73 15.89 19.10
C SER A 167 9.17 16.58 17.84
N THR A 168 9.89 16.45 16.72
CA THR A 168 9.44 16.96 15.40
C THR A 168 8.14 16.32 14.90
N TRP A 169 7.72 15.18 15.48
CA TRP A 169 6.48 14.51 15.11
C TRP A 169 5.23 15.20 15.68
N ALA A 170 5.38 16.09 16.65
CA ALA A 170 4.26 16.89 17.18
C ALA A 170 3.56 17.73 16.09
N ASP A 171 4.28 18.10 15.03
CA ASP A 171 3.71 18.85 13.91
C ASP A 171 2.62 18.06 13.13
N PHE A 172 2.51 16.75 13.35
CA PHE A 172 1.52 15.90 12.70
C PHE A 172 0.22 15.75 13.51
N ASP A 173 0.21 16.09 14.79
CA ASP A 173 -0.95 15.96 15.68
C ASP A 173 -2.09 16.90 15.25
N ASP A 174 -1.77 18.08 14.71
CA ASP A 174 -2.74 19.07 14.24
C ASP A 174 -3.30 18.79 12.84
N LEU A 175 -2.90 17.68 12.20
CA LEU A 175 -3.39 17.34 10.87
C LEU A 175 -4.83 16.82 10.91
N SER A 176 -5.63 17.33 9.98
CA SER A 176 -6.96 16.76 9.74
C SER A 176 -6.86 15.35 9.14
N GLU A 177 -7.86 14.51 9.39
CA GLU A 177 -7.92 13.16 8.79
C GLU A 177 -7.79 13.14 7.25
N PRO A 178 -8.39 14.10 6.50
CA PRO A 178 -8.15 14.20 5.06
C PRO A 178 -6.68 14.49 4.70
N ASP A 179 -5.99 15.35 5.48
CA ASP A 179 -4.58 15.68 5.23
C ASP A 179 -3.67 14.49 5.54
N LYS A 180 -3.91 13.76 6.65
CA LYS A 180 -3.20 12.51 6.98
C LYS A 180 -3.32 11.49 5.84
N LYS A 181 -4.53 11.28 5.31
CA LYS A 181 -4.77 10.38 4.17
C LYS A 181 -4.06 10.84 2.89
N LEU A 182 -4.01 12.15 2.64
CA LEU A 182 -3.32 12.70 1.48
C LEU A 182 -1.80 12.50 1.59
N MET A 183 -1.22 12.77 2.76
CA MET A 183 0.20 12.53 3.04
C MET A 183 0.56 11.04 2.91
N GLN A 184 -0.26 10.17 3.48
CA GLN A 184 -0.09 8.72 3.36
C GLN A 184 -0.05 8.28 1.90
N LYS A 185 -1.01 8.73 1.08
CA LYS A 185 -1.03 8.43 -0.37
C LYS A 185 0.19 8.94 -1.10
N GLN A 186 0.71 10.11 -0.72
CA GLN A 186 1.92 10.66 -1.32
C GLN A 186 3.14 9.81 -0.99
N VAL A 187 3.30 9.39 0.28
CA VAL A 187 4.36 8.48 0.70
C VAL A 187 4.25 7.14 -0.03
N GLU A 188 3.05 6.55 -0.07
CA GLU A 188 2.80 5.30 -0.80
C GLU A 188 3.19 5.41 -2.29
N HIS A 189 2.89 6.55 -2.93
CA HIS A 189 3.27 6.79 -4.32
C HIS A 189 4.79 6.87 -4.48
N GLN A 190 5.49 7.60 -3.60
CA GLN A 190 6.95 7.71 -3.63
C GLN A 190 7.64 6.36 -3.40
N LEU A 191 7.16 5.57 -2.44
CA LEU A 191 7.65 4.21 -2.18
C LEU A 191 7.43 3.30 -3.39
N LYS A 192 6.26 3.37 -4.02
CA LYS A 192 5.94 2.60 -5.21
C LYS A 192 6.82 2.96 -6.40
N ASP A 193 7.04 4.24 -6.64
CA ASP A 193 7.92 4.72 -7.72
C ASP A 193 9.37 4.27 -7.48
N ALA A 194 9.86 4.34 -6.24
CA ALA A 194 11.19 3.84 -5.87
C ALA A 194 11.29 2.32 -6.11
N ALA A 195 10.28 1.55 -5.69
CA ALA A 195 10.22 0.10 -5.90
C ALA A 195 10.18 -0.28 -7.38
N GLU A 196 9.28 0.33 -8.16
CA GLU A 196 9.18 0.08 -9.60
C GLU A 196 10.48 0.42 -10.34
N THR A 197 11.13 1.52 -9.95
CA THR A 197 12.40 1.95 -10.57
C THR A 197 13.52 0.99 -10.22
N THR A 198 13.59 0.49 -8.98
CA THR A 198 14.56 -0.51 -8.54
C THR A 198 14.38 -1.82 -9.30
N ILE A 199 13.14 -2.32 -9.42
CA ILE A 199 12.83 -3.53 -10.18
C ILE A 199 13.22 -3.38 -11.66
N LYS A 200 12.92 -2.23 -12.26
CA LYS A 200 13.25 -1.97 -13.68
C LYS A 200 14.75 -1.95 -13.94
N LYS A 201 15.54 -1.46 -12.96
CA LYS A 201 17.02 -1.32 -13.12
C LYS A 201 17.78 -2.59 -12.75
N GLN A 202 17.39 -3.27 -11.66
CA GLN A 202 18.11 -4.41 -11.10
C GLN A 202 17.40 -5.75 -11.29
N GLY A 203 16.14 -5.75 -11.72
CA GLY A 203 15.35 -6.96 -11.94
C GLY A 203 14.74 -7.56 -10.65
N HIS A 204 15.21 -7.15 -9.49
CA HIS A 204 14.70 -7.62 -8.18
C HIS A 204 14.84 -6.52 -7.13
N ILE A 205 14.13 -6.69 -6.04
CA ILE A 205 14.29 -5.91 -4.81
C ILE A 205 15.07 -6.78 -3.84
N PRO A 206 16.06 -6.24 -3.10
CA PRO A 206 16.72 -6.97 -2.02
C PRO A 206 15.70 -7.58 -1.05
N GLY A 207 15.99 -8.77 -0.51
CA GLY A 207 15.01 -9.56 0.26
C GLY A 207 14.36 -8.79 1.41
N GLU A 208 15.15 -7.98 2.12
CA GLU A 208 14.68 -7.11 3.20
C GLU A 208 13.72 -6.02 2.71
N CYS A 209 14.06 -5.38 1.58
CA CYS A 209 13.18 -4.39 0.95
C CYS A 209 11.91 -5.05 0.40
N LYS A 210 11.97 -6.33 0.00
CA LYS A 210 10.80 -7.06 -0.48
C LYS A 210 9.79 -7.25 0.64
N GLU A 211 10.22 -7.67 1.83
CA GLU A 211 9.33 -7.80 2.98
C GLU A 211 8.68 -6.46 3.36
N LEU A 212 9.47 -5.37 3.36
CA LEU A 212 8.96 -4.03 3.59
C LEU A 212 7.90 -3.66 2.55
N ILE A 213 8.18 -3.88 1.27
CA ILE A 213 7.29 -3.55 0.16
C ILE A 213 6.05 -4.44 0.17
N ASP A 214 6.21 -5.74 0.38
CA ASP A 214 5.08 -6.67 0.49
C ASP A 214 4.17 -6.27 1.67
N ARG A 215 4.72 -5.77 2.77
CA ARG A 215 3.98 -5.31 3.94
C ARG A 215 3.26 -3.99 3.70
N LEU A 216 3.92 -3.02 3.02
CA LEU A 216 3.35 -1.71 2.70
C LEU A 216 2.35 -1.77 1.55
N PHE A 217 2.54 -2.69 0.63
CA PHE A 217 1.71 -2.87 -0.56
C PHE A 217 1.07 -4.25 -0.62
N HIS A 218 0.76 -4.82 0.54
CA HIS A 218 0.12 -6.12 0.60
C HIS A 218 -1.17 -6.08 -0.22
N VAL A 219 -1.02 -6.45 -1.49
CA VAL A 219 -2.15 -6.79 -2.35
C VAL A 219 -2.40 -8.25 -2.08
N GLU A 220 -3.45 -8.53 -1.33
CA GLU A 220 -3.88 -9.91 -1.12
C GLU A 220 -3.89 -10.65 -2.45
N PRO A 221 -3.44 -11.92 -2.51
CA PRO A 221 -3.51 -12.70 -3.73
C PRO A 221 -4.98 -12.77 -4.19
N ALA A 222 -5.21 -12.78 -5.50
CA ALA A 222 -6.55 -12.97 -6.01
C ALA A 222 -7.10 -14.30 -5.48
N LYS A 223 -8.25 -14.25 -4.85
CA LYS A 223 -8.96 -15.45 -4.38
C LYS A 223 -9.51 -16.29 -5.53
N PHE A 224 -9.48 -15.74 -6.75
CA PHE A 224 -10.01 -16.38 -7.93
C PHE A 224 -9.11 -16.19 -9.17
N ASP A 225 -8.92 -17.23 -9.99
CA ASP A 225 -8.13 -17.14 -11.24
C ASP A 225 -8.93 -16.46 -12.37
N TRP A 226 -9.00 -15.12 -12.31
CA TRP A 226 -9.68 -14.30 -13.30
C TRP A 226 -9.16 -14.47 -14.71
N LYS A 227 -7.86 -14.77 -14.89
CA LYS A 227 -7.28 -14.95 -16.22
C LYS A 227 -7.83 -16.20 -16.92
N GLN A 228 -7.96 -17.29 -16.18
CA GLN A 228 -8.51 -18.53 -16.70
C GLN A 228 -10.02 -18.39 -16.90
N TYR A 229 -10.71 -17.82 -15.92
CA TYR A 229 -12.15 -17.68 -15.93
C TYR A 229 -12.64 -16.75 -17.05
N LEU A 230 -12.10 -15.55 -17.18
CA LEU A 230 -12.50 -14.60 -18.20
C LEU A 230 -12.23 -15.11 -19.61
N ARG A 231 -11.20 -15.93 -19.81
CA ARG A 231 -10.97 -16.60 -21.11
C ARG A 231 -12.10 -17.56 -21.48
N ARG A 232 -12.68 -18.25 -20.51
CA ARG A 232 -13.77 -19.23 -20.73
C ARG A 232 -15.15 -18.58 -20.75
N PHE A 233 -15.37 -17.65 -19.83
CA PHE A 233 -16.70 -17.05 -19.59
C PHE A 233 -17.06 -15.99 -20.64
N VAL A 234 -16.12 -15.08 -20.93
CA VAL A 234 -16.39 -13.95 -21.84
C VAL A 234 -16.28 -14.36 -23.32
N GLY A 235 -15.70 -15.53 -23.59
CA GLY A 235 -15.58 -16.07 -24.95
C GLY A 235 -14.74 -15.21 -25.88
N ASN A 236 -14.94 -15.40 -27.18
CA ASN A 236 -14.27 -14.60 -28.20
C ASN A 236 -14.94 -13.24 -28.33
N SER A 237 -14.23 -12.19 -27.95
CA SER A 237 -14.69 -10.82 -28.07
C SER A 237 -14.95 -10.41 -29.51
N SER A 238 -16.04 -9.70 -29.75
CA SER A 238 -16.35 -9.04 -31.02
C SER A 238 -15.47 -7.80 -31.28
N ILE A 239 -14.79 -7.26 -30.26
CA ILE A 239 -13.97 -6.05 -30.37
C ILE A 239 -12.52 -6.43 -30.61
N VAL A 240 -12.06 -6.17 -31.83
CA VAL A 240 -10.70 -6.50 -32.29
C VAL A 240 -9.86 -5.24 -32.35
N TYR A 241 -8.79 -5.18 -31.58
CA TYR A 241 -7.77 -4.14 -31.69
C TYR A 241 -6.57 -4.67 -32.48
N THR A 242 -6.18 -3.96 -33.53
CA THR A 242 -5.00 -4.25 -34.30
C THR A 242 -3.87 -3.29 -33.92
N ARG A 243 -2.71 -3.82 -33.57
CA ARG A 243 -1.48 -3.04 -33.36
C ARG A 243 -0.44 -3.42 -34.38
N LYS A 244 0.11 -2.44 -35.11
CA LYS A 244 1.26 -2.65 -36.00
C LYS A 244 2.51 -2.94 -35.15
N LEU A 245 3.22 -4.04 -35.43
CA LEU A 245 4.45 -4.42 -34.76
C LEU A 245 5.57 -4.56 -35.78
N ARG A 246 6.60 -3.69 -35.72
CA ARG A 246 7.77 -3.73 -36.61
C ARG A 246 8.59 -5.04 -36.52
N ARG A 247 8.53 -5.73 -35.37
CA ARG A 247 9.22 -7.01 -35.15
C ARG A 247 8.48 -8.24 -35.72
N LYS A 248 7.28 -8.06 -36.27
CA LYS A 248 6.48 -9.14 -36.84
C LYS A 248 6.32 -8.90 -38.36
N TYR A 249 6.68 -9.88 -39.16
CA TYR A 249 6.50 -9.79 -40.61
C TYR A 249 5.03 -9.76 -41.00
N ASN A 250 4.68 -8.92 -41.96
CA ASN A 250 3.42 -8.97 -42.64
C ASN A 250 3.39 -10.10 -43.64
N LYS A 251 2.41 -11.01 -43.56
CA LYS A 251 2.33 -12.18 -44.46
C LYS A 251 2.06 -11.81 -45.93
N ARG A 252 1.54 -10.61 -46.22
CA ARG A 252 1.22 -10.16 -47.58
C ARG A 252 2.28 -9.21 -48.16
N TYR A 253 2.87 -8.36 -47.35
CA TYR A 253 3.82 -7.33 -47.79
C TYR A 253 5.00 -7.31 -46.80
N ALA A 254 6.16 -7.84 -47.25
CA ALA A 254 7.31 -8.02 -46.39
C ALA A 254 7.85 -6.70 -45.77
N GLU A 255 7.67 -5.59 -46.47
CA GLU A 255 8.12 -4.25 -46.04
C GLU A 255 7.21 -3.61 -44.99
N ASN A 256 5.98 -4.13 -44.81
CA ASN A 256 5.02 -3.59 -43.88
C ASN A 256 5.11 -4.27 -42.48
N PRO A 257 4.89 -3.53 -41.38
CA PRO A 257 4.86 -4.13 -40.08
C PRO A 257 3.70 -5.13 -39.95
N GLY A 258 3.94 -6.28 -39.32
CA GLY A 258 2.92 -7.27 -39.06
C GLY A 258 1.88 -6.76 -38.03
N LEU A 259 0.71 -7.37 -38.07
CA LEU A 259 -0.42 -7.03 -37.18
C LEU A 259 -0.43 -7.97 -35.97
N LYS A 260 -0.54 -7.40 -34.77
CA LYS A 260 -0.94 -8.12 -33.55
C LYS A 260 -2.40 -7.83 -33.26
N ILE A 261 -3.20 -8.86 -33.35
CA ILE A 261 -4.63 -8.80 -33.01
C ILE A 261 -4.73 -9.01 -31.48
N LYS A 262 -5.36 -8.09 -30.79
CA LYS A 262 -5.74 -8.23 -29.37
C LYS A 262 -7.24 -8.14 -29.28
N PHE A 263 -7.84 -9.13 -28.64
CA PHE A 263 -9.24 -9.09 -28.24
C PHE A 263 -9.32 -8.41 -26.89
N LYS A 264 -10.11 -7.36 -26.76
CA LYS A 264 -10.42 -6.70 -25.48
C LYS A 264 -11.91 -6.77 -25.28
N ASN A 265 -12.32 -7.39 -24.21
CA ASN A 265 -13.71 -7.36 -23.78
C ASN A 265 -13.95 -6.09 -22.95
N HIS A 266 -15.18 -5.59 -22.99
CA HIS A 266 -15.63 -4.55 -22.10
C HIS A 266 -16.61 -5.19 -21.10
N ILE A 267 -16.20 -5.28 -19.85
CA ILE A 267 -16.91 -5.97 -18.79
C ILE A 267 -17.56 -4.92 -17.90
N LEU A 268 -18.86 -5.07 -17.62
CA LEU A 268 -19.50 -4.32 -16.55
C LEU A 268 -19.35 -5.12 -15.26
N VAL A 269 -18.86 -4.48 -14.21
CA VAL A 269 -18.79 -5.08 -12.87
C VAL A 269 -19.73 -4.32 -11.96
N GLY A 270 -20.82 -4.97 -11.57
CA GLY A 270 -21.71 -4.50 -10.51
C GLY A 270 -21.07 -4.76 -9.16
N ILE A 271 -21.10 -3.79 -8.29
CA ILE A 271 -20.66 -3.93 -6.90
C ILE A 271 -21.81 -3.55 -6.00
N ASP A 272 -22.16 -4.49 -5.15
CA ASP A 272 -23.10 -4.28 -4.08
C ASP A 272 -22.45 -3.38 -3.01
N THR A 273 -23.04 -2.22 -2.80
CA THR A 273 -22.61 -1.27 -1.78
C THR A 273 -23.68 -1.08 -0.70
N SER A 274 -24.58 -2.05 -0.56
CA SER A 274 -25.63 -2.05 0.47
C SER A 274 -25.07 -2.07 1.89
N GLY A 275 -25.93 -1.81 2.85
CA GLY A 275 -25.56 -1.78 4.26
C GLY A 275 -25.18 -3.14 4.85
N SER A 276 -25.62 -4.25 4.25
CA SER A 276 -25.25 -5.62 4.62
C SER A 276 -23.80 -5.96 4.29
N VAL A 277 -23.28 -5.42 3.17
CA VAL A 277 -21.88 -5.63 2.77
C VAL A 277 -20.95 -4.85 3.68
N ASN A 278 -20.13 -5.55 4.45
CA ASN A 278 -19.20 -4.93 5.39
C ASN A 278 -17.95 -4.37 4.69
N THR A 279 -17.11 -3.64 5.44
CA THR A 279 -15.92 -2.97 4.89
C THR A 279 -14.88 -3.96 4.39
N ASP A 280 -14.78 -5.15 5.00
CA ASP A 280 -13.78 -6.15 4.61
C ASP A 280 -14.20 -6.86 3.33
N GLU A 281 -15.48 -7.13 3.12
CA GLU A 281 -16.03 -7.61 1.84
C GLU A 281 -15.80 -6.60 0.71
N LEU A 282 -16.00 -5.31 0.96
CA LEU A 282 -15.70 -4.26 -0.04
C LEU A 282 -14.22 -4.20 -0.39
N LYS A 283 -13.31 -4.42 0.57
CA LYS A 283 -11.87 -4.54 0.30
C LYS A 283 -11.58 -5.77 -0.57
N GLU A 284 -12.21 -6.91 -0.25
CA GLU A 284 -12.10 -8.13 -1.04
C GLU A 284 -12.55 -7.89 -2.49
N PHE A 285 -13.71 -7.27 -2.70
CA PHE A 285 -14.22 -6.93 -4.03
C PHE A 285 -13.29 -5.97 -4.78
N TYR A 286 -12.75 -4.99 -4.10
CA TYR A 286 -11.77 -4.08 -4.72
C TYR A 286 -10.50 -4.81 -5.13
N ASN A 287 -10.01 -5.73 -4.31
CA ASN A 287 -8.85 -6.55 -4.61
C ASN A 287 -9.08 -7.41 -5.87
N GLU A 288 -10.26 -8.04 -5.96
CA GLU A 288 -10.63 -8.83 -7.13
C GLU A 288 -10.74 -7.96 -8.40
N LEU A 289 -11.31 -6.74 -8.30
CA LEU A 289 -11.31 -5.76 -9.39
C LEU A 289 -9.89 -5.41 -9.86
N HIS A 290 -8.98 -5.19 -8.92
CA HIS A 290 -7.59 -4.89 -9.25
C HIS A 290 -6.93 -6.05 -10.00
N HIS A 291 -7.18 -7.30 -9.58
CA HIS A 291 -6.68 -8.47 -10.29
C HIS A 291 -7.33 -8.63 -11.67
N MET A 292 -8.63 -8.41 -11.79
CA MET A 292 -9.32 -8.39 -13.09
C MET A 292 -8.72 -7.35 -14.04
N SER A 293 -8.38 -6.15 -13.55
CA SER A 293 -7.80 -5.10 -14.40
C SER A 293 -6.47 -5.49 -15.05
N LYS A 294 -5.68 -6.34 -14.35
CA LYS A 294 -4.39 -6.87 -14.89
C LYS A 294 -4.58 -7.82 -16.06
N THR A 295 -5.77 -8.35 -16.30
CA THR A 295 -6.04 -9.24 -17.44
C THR A 295 -6.09 -8.50 -18.80
N GLY A 296 -6.13 -7.16 -18.77
CA GLY A 296 -6.09 -6.31 -19.96
C GLY A 296 -7.45 -6.06 -20.61
N HIS A 297 -8.54 -6.44 -19.96
CA HIS A 297 -9.90 -6.09 -20.35
C HIS A 297 -10.26 -4.66 -19.92
N LYS A 298 -11.23 -4.04 -20.58
CA LYS A 298 -11.81 -2.78 -20.16
C LYS A 298 -12.88 -3.08 -19.11
N ILE A 299 -12.80 -2.44 -17.94
CA ILE A 299 -13.73 -2.66 -16.84
C ILE A 299 -14.45 -1.36 -16.55
N THR A 300 -15.77 -1.41 -16.50
CA THR A 300 -16.62 -0.35 -15.95
C THR A 300 -17.24 -0.87 -14.67
N VAL A 301 -17.15 -0.09 -13.62
CA VAL A 301 -17.71 -0.43 -12.30
C VAL A 301 -19.00 0.34 -12.11
N ALA A 302 -20.06 -0.38 -11.75
CA ALA A 302 -21.35 0.13 -11.37
C ALA A 302 -21.58 -0.15 -9.89
N GLN A 303 -21.63 0.88 -9.05
CA GLN A 303 -21.95 0.77 -7.63
C GLN A 303 -23.46 0.91 -7.44
N CYS A 304 -24.05 -0.03 -6.75
CA CYS A 304 -25.48 -0.12 -6.56
C CYS A 304 -25.81 -0.55 -5.12
N ASP A 305 -26.81 0.12 -4.56
CA ASP A 305 -27.54 -0.33 -3.38
C ASP A 305 -29.01 -0.59 -3.77
N THR A 306 -29.96 0.23 -3.39
CA THR A 306 -31.33 0.22 -3.95
C THR A 306 -31.42 0.92 -5.30
N SER A 307 -30.42 1.73 -5.64
CA SER A 307 -30.30 2.51 -6.87
C SER A 307 -28.89 2.47 -7.44
N LEU A 308 -28.76 2.84 -8.72
CA LEU A 308 -27.45 2.93 -9.37
C LEU A 308 -26.75 4.23 -8.95
N ASN A 309 -25.79 4.12 -8.02
CA ASN A 309 -25.14 5.27 -7.40
C ASN A 309 -24.00 5.85 -8.25
N SER A 310 -23.24 5.01 -8.91
CA SER A 310 -22.17 5.47 -9.81
C SER A 310 -21.85 4.45 -10.89
N VAL A 311 -21.48 4.94 -12.09
CA VAL A 311 -20.95 4.11 -13.19
C VAL A 311 -19.71 4.80 -13.73
N LYS A 312 -18.54 4.22 -13.46
CA LYS A 312 -17.23 4.79 -13.85
C LYS A 312 -16.31 3.72 -14.43
N GLU A 313 -15.44 4.11 -15.36
CA GLU A 313 -14.36 3.22 -15.82
C GLU A 313 -13.37 2.99 -14.68
N PHE A 314 -13.04 1.72 -14.40
CA PHE A 314 -12.12 1.37 -13.32
C PHE A 314 -10.70 1.75 -13.68
N ASN A 315 -10.10 2.56 -12.82
CA ASN A 315 -8.70 2.92 -12.90
C ASN A 315 -7.99 2.51 -11.58
N PRO A 316 -7.11 1.49 -11.61
CA PRO A 316 -6.44 1.01 -10.40
C PRO A 316 -5.49 2.05 -9.75
N LYS A 317 -5.23 3.17 -10.44
CA LYS A 317 -4.38 4.26 -9.93
C LYS A 317 -5.17 5.35 -9.20
N GLN A 318 -6.49 5.33 -9.28
CA GLN A 318 -7.36 6.29 -8.59
C GLN A 318 -7.88 5.68 -7.29
N ALA A 319 -8.02 6.53 -6.26
CA ALA A 319 -8.69 6.14 -5.03
C ALA A 319 -10.13 5.70 -5.33
N TRP A 320 -10.52 4.60 -4.72
CA TRP A 320 -11.87 4.08 -4.87
C TRP A 320 -12.78 4.70 -3.80
N GLU A 321 -13.79 5.42 -4.27
CA GLU A 321 -14.82 6.01 -3.42
C GLU A 321 -16.03 5.06 -3.42
N ILE A 322 -16.50 4.71 -2.23
CA ILE A 322 -17.70 3.89 -2.06
C ILE A 322 -18.90 4.83 -1.96
N ASN A 323 -19.88 4.64 -2.87
CA ASN A 323 -21.13 5.37 -2.88
C ASN A 323 -22.27 4.39 -2.63
N GLY A 324 -23.15 4.72 -1.70
CA GLY A 324 -24.26 3.88 -1.27
C GLY A 324 -24.25 3.66 0.24
N ARG A 325 -24.77 2.59 0.73
CA ARG A 325 -25.00 2.12 2.10
C ARG A 325 -26.51 2.04 2.45
N GLY A 326 -27.36 2.00 1.42
CA GLY A 326 -28.80 1.77 1.56
C GLY A 326 -29.17 0.28 1.64
N GLY A 327 -30.39 -0.06 1.27
CA GLY A 327 -30.83 -1.45 1.09
C GLY A 327 -30.22 -2.07 -0.16
N THR A 328 -30.63 -3.31 -0.54
CA THR A 328 -30.04 -4.05 -1.66
C THR A 328 -31.04 -4.28 -2.78
N SER A 329 -30.65 -3.94 -4.02
CA SER A 329 -31.38 -4.33 -5.24
C SER A 329 -30.40 -4.57 -6.38
N PHE A 330 -30.48 -5.71 -7.03
CA PHE A 330 -29.64 -6.04 -8.19
C PHE A 330 -30.19 -5.47 -9.51
N GLN A 331 -31.48 -5.12 -9.54
CA GLN A 331 -32.18 -4.76 -10.75
C GLN A 331 -31.58 -3.54 -11.49
N PRO A 332 -31.16 -2.44 -10.81
CA PRO A 332 -30.67 -1.25 -11.53
C PRO A 332 -29.43 -1.51 -12.40
N VAL A 333 -28.53 -2.40 -11.96
CA VAL A 333 -27.33 -2.77 -12.74
C VAL A 333 -27.70 -3.65 -13.93
N ILE A 334 -28.68 -4.56 -13.75
CA ILE A 334 -29.19 -5.43 -14.82
C ILE A 334 -29.87 -4.57 -15.90
N ASP A 335 -30.71 -3.60 -15.50
CA ASP A 335 -31.39 -2.69 -16.42
C ASP A 335 -30.37 -1.83 -17.19
N HIS A 336 -29.34 -1.31 -16.49
CA HIS A 336 -28.28 -0.55 -17.15
C HIS A 336 -27.50 -1.40 -18.17
N PHE A 337 -27.23 -2.68 -17.86
CA PHE A 337 -26.58 -3.59 -18.81
C PHE A 337 -27.47 -3.83 -20.04
N ASN A 338 -28.76 -4.05 -19.81
CA ASN A 338 -29.74 -4.32 -20.87
C ASN A 338 -30.00 -3.10 -21.76
N GLU A 339 -30.05 -1.90 -21.19
CA GLU A 339 -30.17 -0.65 -21.94
C GLU A 339 -28.99 -0.40 -22.88
N LYS A 340 -27.78 -0.76 -22.42
CA LYS A 340 -26.53 -0.59 -23.19
C LYS A 340 -26.12 -1.86 -23.92
N LYS A 341 -27.07 -2.59 -24.51
CA LYS A 341 -26.80 -3.78 -25.33
C LYS A 341 -25.70 -3.52 -26.35
N GLY A 342 -24.70 -4.41 -26.40
CA GLY A 342 -23.56 -4.32 -27.33
C GLY A 342 -22.40 -3.48 -26.83
N THR A 343 -22.53 -2.72 -25.75
CA THR A 343 -21.42 -2.01 -25.13
C THR A 343 -20.60 -2.95 -24.24
N TYR A 344 -21.28 -3.75 -23.45
CA TYR A 344 -20.67 -4.69 -22.53
C TYR A 344 -20.73 -6.11 -23.07
N THR A 345 -19.63 -6.85 -22.88
CA THR A 345 -19.52 -8.25 -23.33
C THR A 345 -20.05 -9.21 -22.29
N ALA A 346 -19.90 -8.86 -21.01
CA ALA A 346 -20.37 -9.66 -19.88
C ALA A 346 -20.66 -8.78 -18.67
N LEU A 347 -21.47 -9.28 -17.76
CA LEU A 347 -21.74 -8.72 -16.45
C LEU A 347 -21.13 -9.62 -15.38
N ILE A 348 -20.41 -9.02 -14.44
CA ILE A 348 -19.92 -9.68 -13.22
C ILE A 348 -20.51 -8.90 -12.06
N TYR A 349 -21.16 -9.58 -11.13
CA TYR A 349 -21.76 -8.93 -9.96
C TYR A 349 -21.09 -9.43 -8.68
N LEU A 350 -20.51 -8.53 -7.91
CA LEU A 350 -19.86 -8.77 -6.62
C LEU A 350 -20.85 -8.39 -5.51
N THR A 351 -21.25 -9.32 -4.67
CA THR A 351 -22.31 -9.15 -3.65
C THR A 351 -22.15 -10.16 -2.50
N ASP A 352 -22.82 -9.92 -1.38
CA ASP A 352 -23.05 -10.91 -0.34
C ASP A 352 -24.20 -11.88 -0.68
N GLY A 353 -24.99 -11.58 -1.74
CA GLY A 353 -26.10 -12.41 -2.19
C GLY A 353 -27.40 -12.22 -1.41
N GLU A 354 -27.46 -11.26 -0.49
CA GLU A 354 -28.63 -11.03 0.38
C GLU A 354 -29.72 -10.15 -0.26
N ALA A 355 -30.13 -10.46 -1.51
CA ALA A 355 -31.23 -9.76 -2.16
C ALA A 355 -32.04 -10.69 -3.05
N TYR A 356 -33.25 -10.23 -3.42
CA TYR A 356 -34.10 -10.98 -4.34
C TYR A 356 -33.49 -11.08 -5.73
N PRO A 357 -33.63 -12.25 -6.39
CA PRO A 357 -33.17 -12.43 -7.76
C PRO A 357 -33.76 -11.39 -8.70
N PRO A 358 -32.94 -10.81 -9.61
CA PRO A 358 -33.42 -9.82 -10.55
C PRO A 358 -34.19 -10.43 -11.72
N HIS A 359 -35.04 -9.64 -12.33
CA HIS A 359 -35.77 -10.00 -13.57
C HIS A 359 -34.90 -9.74 -14.81
N ASN A 360 -35.11 -10.50 -15.87
CA ASN A 360 -34.44 -10.30 -17.17
C ASN A 360 -32.91 -10.28 -17.11
N CYS A 361 -32.33 -11.12 -16.22
CA CYS A 361 -30.89 -11.24 -16.07
C CYS A 361 -30.23 -11.72 -17.37
N PRO A 362 -29.18 -11.08 -17.87
CA PRO A 362 -28.46 -11.52 -19.05
C PRO A 362 -27.83 -12.92 -18.85
N SER A 363 -27.85 -13.75 -19.88
CA SER A 363 -27.29 -15.12 -19.82
C SER A 363 -25.78 -15.16 -19.58
N ASN A 364 -25.08 -14.05 -19.85
CA ASN A 364 -23.66 -13.87 -19.63
C ASN A 364 -23.36 -13.07 -18.32
N THR A 365 -24.16 -13.34 -17.28
CA THR A 365 -23.95 -12.83 -15.93
C THR A 365 -23.21 -13.85 -15.07
N LEU A 366 -22.23 -13.35 -14.32
CA LEU A 366 -21.50 -14.09 -13.28
C LEU A 366 -21.74 -13.42 -11.93
N TRP A 367 -22.28 -14.15 -11.01
CA TRP A 367 -22.40 -13.76 -9.61
C TRP A 367 -21.19 -14.21 -8.83
N VAL A 368 -20.58 -13.32 -8.09
CA VAL A 368 -19.41 -13.58 -7.27
C VAL A 368 -19.75 -13.20 -5.84
N LEU A 369 -19.96 -14.20 -5.02
CA LEU A 369 -20.30 -14.03 -3.63
C LEU A 369 -19.04 -13.81 -2.79
N SER A 370 -19.15 -13.00 -1.74
CA SER A 370 -18.05 -12.80 -0.78
C SER A 370 -17.66 -14.09 -0.08
N SER A 371 -16.47 -14.13 0.52
CA SER A 371 -15.99 -15.32 1.25
C SER A 371 -16.82 -15.63 2.51
N ILE A 372 -17.52 -14.66 3.04
CA ILE A 372 -18.31 -14.77 4.29
C ILE A 372 -19.75 -15.20 4.01
N SER A 373 -20.33 -14.78 2.87
CA SER A 373 -21.73 -15.04 2.53
C SER A 373 -22.05 -16.51 2.29
N ASP A 374 -23.30 -16.88 2.46
CA ASP A 374 -23.79 -18.21 2.09
C ASP A 374 -24.02 -18.33 0.57
N MET A 375 -24.02 -19.57 0.04
CA MET A 375 -24.37 -19.81 -1.36
C MET A 375 -25.85 -19.50 -1.58
N ASN A 376 -26.13 -18.64 -2.58
CA ASN A 376 -27.49 -18.33 -3.01
C ASN A 376 -27.74 -18.94 -4.37
N ASP A 377 -28.41 -20.10 -4.39
CA ASP A 377 -28.72 -20.87 -5.61
C ASP A 377 -29.91 -20.29 -6.41
N ASP A 378 -30.62 -19.32 -5.86
CA ASP A 378 -31.75 -18.66 -6.53
C ASP A 378 -31.31 -17.60 -7.56
N LEU A 379 -30.02 -17.22 -7.56
CA LEU A 379 -29.50 -16.22 -8.50
C LEU A 379 -29.42 -16.80 -9.91
N PRO A 380 -29.97 -16.06 -10.92
CA PRO A 380 -30.02 -16.54 -12.31
C PRO A 380 -28.64 -16.49 -12.97
N GLY A 381 -28.15 -17.59 -13.46
CA GLY A 381 -26.87 -17.67 -14.16
C GLY A 381 -25.81 -18.47 -13.41
N LYS A 382 -24.55 -18.06 -13.55
CA LYS A 382 -23.45 -18.75 -12.89
C LYS A 382 -23.07 -18.04 -11.60
N VAL A 383 -23.07 -18.80 -10.50
CA VAL A 383 -22.68 -18.32 -9.16
C VAL A 383 -21.33 -18.95 -8.77
N ILE A 384 -20.44 -18.16 -8.22
CA ILE A 384 -19.19 -18.59 -7.59
C ILE A 384 -19.03 -17.91 -6.25
N LYS A 385 -18.34 -18.54 -5.32
CA LYS A 385 -17.97 -17.96 -4.04
C LYS A 385 -16.46 -17.74 -3.99
N LEU A 386 -16.03 -16.62 -3.43
CA LEU A 386 -14.62 -16.36 -3.16
C LEU A 386 -14.19 -17.23 -1.96
N ASN A 387 -13.00 -17.85 -2.05
CA ASN A 387 -12.48 -18.77 -1.02
C ASN A 387 -11.54 -18.05 -0.06
#